data_dc9997be9afdcbb0c47cd08910278f4d
#
_entry.id   dc9997be9afdcbb0c47cd08910278f4d
#
_cell.length_a   1.000
_cell.length_b   1.000
_cell.length_c   1.000
_cell.angle_alpha   90.00
_cell.angle_beta   90.00
_cell.angle_gamma   90.00
#
_symmetry.space_group_name_H-M   'P 1'
#
loop_
_entity.id
_entity.type
_entity.pdbx_description
1 polymer ?
#
loop_
_entity_poly.entity_id
_entity_poly.type
_entity_poly.pdbx_seq_one_letter_code
_entity_poly.pdbx_strand_id
1 'polypeptide(L)'
;MTHIVDTLIEERAVKLRQHPFIWKLIQEYLYPVFGYQTTIDLVDEVQGLSGYEVFEHVSKLLGMKVTVEGLHHLPQDGRTVVMPNHPAGIADGLAVFDAIKAIRPDMNFFANRDAVRCQENLSEIIIPVEWMEEKRNHSKSKETLRNMLRAVKDERLIVIFPSGRLARPTPIGLVEREWLVSGVSLAQKYNCPIVPMHIKGYNSTLYYLLWFLNSELKDMTL
;
A
#
# COMPACT_ATOMS: atom_id res chain seq x y z
N MET A 1 1.25 -24.40 -11.51
CA MET A 1 0.30 -23.41 -10.95
C MET A 1 0.74 -22.04 -11.43
N THR A 2 -0.18 -21.15 -11.76
CA THR A 2 0.15 -19.78 -12.14
C THR A 2 0.61 -19.03 -10.89
N HIS A 3 1.69 -18.26 -10.98
CA HIS A 3 2.20 -17.48 -9.84
C HIS A 3 1.20 -16.41 -9.42
N ILE A 4 1.18 -16.03 -8.12
CA ILE A 4 0.24 -15.01 -7.62
C ILE A 4 0.42 -13.67 -8.33
N VAL A 5 1.66 -13.29 -8.68
CA VAL A 5 1.97 -12.08 -9.43
C VAL A 5 1.27 -12.06 -10.79
N ASP A 6 1.27 -13.18 -11.53
CA ASP A 6 0.53 -13.28 -12.79
C ASP A 6 -0.95 -13.02 -12.57
N THR A 7 -1.53 -13.68 -11.56
CA THR A 7 -2.94 -13.52 -11.23
C THR A 7 -3.29 -12.07 -10.96
N LEU A 8 -2.47 -11.37 -10.18
CA LEU A 8 -2.70 -9.97 -9.82
C LEU A 8 -2.56 -9.02 -11.02
N ILE A 9 -1.57 -9.25 -11.87
CA ILE A 9 -1.40 -8.49 -13.12
C ILE A 9 -2.61 -8.70 -14.04
N GLU A 10 -3.02 -9.94 -14.22
CA GLU A 10 -4.16 -10.29 -15.06
C GLU A 10 -5.49 -9.70 -14.58
N GLU A 11 -5.68 -9.64 -13.27
CA GLU A 11 -6.86 -9.00 -12.65
C GLU A 11 -6.91 -7.48 -12.87
N ARG A 12 -5.76 -6.83 -13.08
CA ARG A 12 -5.65 -5.39 -13.35
C ARG A 12 -5.72 -5.04 -14.85
N ALA A 13 -5.32 -5.96 -15.71
CA ALA A 13 -5.20 -5.78 -17.16
C ALA A 13 -6.39 -6.36 -17.95
N VAL A 14 -7.60 -6.22 -17.42
CA VAL A 14 -8.81 -6.89 -17.96
C VAL A 14 -9.07 -6.53 -19.43
N LYS A 15 -8.96 -5.25 -19.82
CA LYS A 15 -9.22 -4.80 -21.20
C LYS A 15 -8.05 -5.13 -22.13
N LEU A 16 -6.80 -4.96 -21.63
CA LEU A 16 -5.60 -5.25 -22.42
C LEU A 16 -5.54 -6.74 -22.81
N ARG A 17 -5.97 -7.63 -21.92
CA ARG A 17 -6.04 -9.08 -22.18
C ARG A 17 -7.08 -9.48 -23.22
N GLN A 18 -8.08 -8.65 -23.49
CA GLN A 18 -9.05 -8.89 -24.58
C GLN A 18 -8.40 -8.79 -25.96
N HIS A 19 -7.16 -8.27 -26.06
CA HIS A 19 -6.39 -8.12 -27.28
C HIS A 19 -5.13 -9.01 -27.24
N PRO A 20 -5.20 -10.30 -27.64
CA PRO A 20 -4.11 -11.26 -27.44
C PRO A 20 -2.76 -10.84 -28.02
N PHE A 21 -2.77 -10.17 -29.17
CA PHE A 21 -1.54 -9.66 -29.81
C PHE A 21 -0.90 -8.54 -28.96
N ILE A 22 -1.70 -7.58 -28.48
CA ILE A 22 -1.21 -6.50 -27.62
C ILE A 22 -0.72 -7.08 -26.28
N TRP A 23 -1.45 -8.03 -25.73
CA TRP A 23 -1.07 -8.69 -24.48
C TRP A 23 0.28 -9.39 -24.60
N LYS A 24 0.52 -10.11 -25.70
CA LYS A 24 1.82 -10.74 -25.97
C LYS A 24 2.95 -9.72 -26.05
N LEU A 25 2.75 -8.58 -26.70
CA LEU A 25 3.76 -7.51 -26.75
C LEU A 25 4.03 -6.92 -25.36
N ILE A 26 3.01 -6.75 -24.54
CA ILE A 26 3.17 -6.29 -23.16
C ILE A 26 4.03 -7.28 -22.37
N GLN A 27 3.73 -8.56 -22.43
CA GLN A 27 4.51 -9.59 -21.75
C GLN A 27 5.97 -9.65 -22.23
N GLU A 28 6.20 -9.52 -23.53
CA GLU A 28 7.52 -9.62 -24.11
C GLU A 28 8.39 -8.37 -23.82
N TYR A 29 7.82 -7.16 -23.90
CA TYR A 29 8.58 -5.90 -23.86
C TYR A 29 8.39 -5.10 -22.56
N LEU A 30 7.20 -5.12 -21.95
CA LEU A 30 6.93 -4.30 -20.77
C LEU A 30 7.16 -5.05 -19.45
N TYR A 31 6.96 -6.36 -19.39
CA TYR A 31 7.23 -7.13 -18.18
C TYR A 31 8.67 -6.96 -17.68
N PRO A 32 9.71 -7.05 -18.53
CA PRO A 32 11.08 -6.78 -18.10
C PRO A 32 11.27 -5.35 -17.58
N VAL A 33 10.63 -4.36 -18.22
CA VAL A 33 10.72 -2.96 -17.82
C VAL A 33 10.01 -2.69 -16.47
N PHE A 34 8.94 -3.43 -16.18
CA PHE A 34 8.20 -3.33 -14.91
C PHE A 34 8.85 -4.10 -13.77
N GLY A 35 9.96 -4.80 -14.01
CA GLY A 35 10.63 -5.61 -12.99
C GLY A 35 9.84 -6.88 -12.63
N TYR A 36 9.12 -7.46 -13.60
CA TYR A 36 8.27 -8.63 -13.38
C TYR A 36 9.02 -9.78 -12.69
N GLN A 37 10.21 -10.18 -13.21
CA GLN A 37 10.98 -11.25 -12.59
C GLN A 37 11.44 -10.88 -11.17
N THR A 38 11.91 -9.66 -10.97
CA THR A 38 12.30 -9.16 -9.63
C THR A 38 11.13 -9.21 -8.65
N THR A 39 9.90 -8.95 -9.13
CA THR A 39 8.71 -9.04 -8.28
C THR A 39 8.38 -10.49 -7.92
N ILE A 40 8.52 -11.44 -8.86
CA ILE A 40 8.36 -12.87 -8.56
C ILE A 40 9.38 -13.31 -7.53
N ASP A 41 10.67 -13.04 -7.80
CA ASP A 41 11.76 -13.41 -6.91
C ASP A 41 11.56 -12.84 -5.51
N LEU A 42 11.15 -11.58 -5.40
CA LEU A 42 10.83 -10.93 -4.14
C LEU A 42 9.69 -11.63 -3.39
N VAL A 43 8.59 -11.95 -4.09
CA VAL A 43 7.45 -12.65 -3.48
C VAL A 43 7.87 -14.03 -2.97
N ASP A 44 8.73 -14.74 -3.71
CA ASP A 44 9.24 -16.04 -3.29
C ASP A 44 10.23 -15.93 -2.11
N GLU A 45 11.11 -14.94 -2.13
CA GLU A 45 12.10 -14.70 -1.06
C GLU A 45 11.46 -14.36 0.29
N VAL A 46 10.34 -13.65 0.29
CA VAL A 46 9.67 -13.25 1.54
C VAL A 46 8.72 -14.32 2.09
N GLN A 47 8.57 -15.46 1.42
CA GLN A 47 7.73 -16.55 1.95
C GLN A 47 8.26 -17.04 3.30
N GLY A 48 7.36 -17.18 4.27
CA GLY A 48 7.69 -17.63 5.62
C GLY A 48 8.25 -16.56 6.57
N LEU A 49 8.55 -15.34 6.09
CA LEU A 49 8.89 -14.21 6.96
C LEU A 49 7.63 -13.72 7.68
N SER A 50 7.80 -13.14 8.88
CA SER A 50 6.72 -12.40 9.55
C SER A 50 6.37 -11.12 8.78
N GLY A 51 5.19 -10.58 9.00
CA GLY A 51 4.77 -9.34 8.34
C GLY A 51 5.73 -8.18 8.56
N TYR A 52 6.30 -8.07 9.76
CA TYR A 52 7.32 -7.06 10.07
C TYR A 52 8.62 -7.28 9.28
N GLU A 53 9.12 -8.51 9.23
CA GLU A 53 10.33 -8.85 8.46
C GLU A 53 10.17 -8.62 6.97
N VAL A 54 8.96 -8.86 6.40
CA VAL A 54 8.64 -8.52 5.02
C VAL A 54 8.79 -7.01 4.78
N PHE A 55 8.23 -6.18 5.66
CA PHE A 55 8.38 -4.72 5.55
C PHE A 55 9.85 -4.30 5.63
N GLU A 56 10.64 -4.87 6.55
CA GLU A 56 12.07 -4.60 6.63
C GLU A 56 12.83 -5.04 5.39
N HIS A 57 12.52 -6.23 4.86
CA HIS A 57 13.17 -6.77 3.65
C HIS A 57 12.91 -5.86 2.44
N VAL A 58 11.64 -5.52 2.19
CA VAL A 58 11.25 -4.65 1.08
C VAL A 58 11.80 -3.24 1.24
N SER A 59 11.80 -2.69 2.46
CA SER A 59 12.42 -1.39 2.75
C SER A 59 13.92 -1.38 2.41
N LYS A 60 14.66 -2.41 2.80
CA LYS A 60 16.07 -2.56 2.48
C LYS A 60 16.31 -2.68 0.97
N LEU A 61 15.46 -3.45 0.27
CA LEU A 61 15.55 -3.63 -1.18
C LEU A 61 15.33 -2.29 -1.92
N LEU A 62 14.35 -1.49 -1.49
CA LEU A 62 14.10 -0.18 -2.08
C LEU A 62 15.17 0.85 -1.75
N GLY A 63 15.89 0.68 -0.64
CA GLY A 63 17.01 1.54 -0.24
C GLY A 63 16.65 3.03 -0.12
N MET A 64 15.42 3.32 0.29
CA MET A 64 14.94 4.71 0.39
C MET A 64 15.67 5.47 1.50
N LYS A 65 16.02 6.72 1.22
CA LYS A 65 16.53 7.64 2.23
C LYS A 65 15.36 8.42 2.83
N VAL A 66 14.94 8.01 4.02
CA VAL A 66 13.83 8.66 4.73
C VAL A 66 14.40 9.65 5.75
N THR A 67 14.04 10.92 5.62
CA THR A 67 14.34 11.97 6.60
C THR A 67 13.04 12.37 7.28
N VAL A 68 13.03 12.44 8.59
CA VAL A 68 11.81 12.66 9.37
C VAL A 68 11.99 13.84 10.30
N GLU A 69 10.98 14.68 10.35
CA GLU A 69 10.88 15.80 11.30
C GLU A 69 9.63 15.61 12.17
N GLY A 70 9.66 16.10 13.41
CA GLY A 70 8.50 16.09 14.29
C GLY A 70 8.18 14.75 14.97
N LEU A 71 9.07 13.76 14.98
CA LEU A 71 8.86 12.47 15.65
C LEU A 71 8.47 12.58 17.14
N HIS A 72 8.84 13.67 17.79
CA HIS A 72 8.49 13.93 19.20
C HIS A 72 6.99 14.14 19.41
N HIS A 73 6.21 14.37 18.37
CA HIS A 73 4.75 14.44 18.43
C HIS A 73 4.07 13.06 18.39
N LEU A 74 4.81 11.99 18.06
CA LEU A 74 4.27 10.66 17.99
C LEU A 74 4.14 10.08 19.42
N PRO A 75 2.94 9.66 19.85
CA PRO A 75 2.77 8.95 21.11
C PRO A 75 3.61 7.66 21.14
N GLN A 76 4.34 7.44 22.22
CA GLN A 76 5.23 6.27 22.34
C GLN A 76 4.47 4.97 22.60
N ASP A 77 3.24 5.08 23.10
CA ASP A 77 2.35 3.95 23.40
C ASP A 77 0.87 4.33 23.16
N GLY A 78 -0.01 3.36 23.39
CA GLY A 78 -1.45 3.52 23.26
C GLY A 78 -1.92 3.61 21.81
N ARG A 79 -3.22 3.38 21.62
CA ARG A 79 -3.86 3.44 20.29
C ARG A 79 -3.69 4.83 19.67
N THR A 80 -3.19 4.86 18.47
CA THR A 80 -2.90 6.10 17.72
C THR A 80 -3.27 5.93 16.27
N VAL A 81 -3.80 6.95 15.63
CA VAL A 81 -4.07 6.96 14.18
C VAL A 81 -3.11 7.93 13.50
N VAL A 82 -2.22 7.42 12.67
CA VAL A 82 -1.35 8.22 11.79
C VAL A 82 -2.03 8.37 10.43
N MET A 83 -2.15 9.60 9.96
CA MET A 83 -2.85 9.94 8.72
C MET A 83 -1.92 10.69 7.75
N PRO A 84 -1.17 9.96 6.90
CA PRO A 84 -0.33 10.56 5.87
C PRO A 84 -1.10 10.83 4.57
N ASN A 85 -0.60 11.78 3.75
CA ASN A 85 -0.94 11.85 2.33
C ASN A 85 -0.32 10.67 1.55
N HIS A 86 -0.72 10.47 0.28
CA HIS A 86 -0.39 9.26 -0.48
C HIS A 86 0.19 9.57 -1.88
N PRO A 87 1.42 10.12 -1.96
CA PRO A 87 2.01 10.52 -3.25
C PRO A 87 2.56 9.38 -4.10
N ALA A 88 3.12 8.31 -3.50
CA ALA A 88 3.94 7.31 -4.19
C ALA A 88 3.54 5.85 -4.00
N GLY A 89 2.43 5.56 -3.31
CA GLY A 89 1.90 4.20 -3.18
C GLY A 89 2.61 3.35 -2.13
N ILE A 90 3.07 2.16 -2.51
CA ILE A 90 3.73 1.21 -1.58
C ILE A 90 4.91 1.86 -0.86
N ALA A 91 5.68 2.69 -1.59
CA ALA A 91 6.82 3.41 -1.03
C ALA A 91 6.42 4.33 0.15
N ASP A 92 5.21 4.89 0.15
CA ASP A 92 4.73 5.73 1.26
C ASP A 92 4.52 4.91 2.53
N GLY A 93 3.94 3.71 2.41
CA GLY A 93 3.76 2.79 3.53
C GLY A 93 5.10 2.38 4.15
N LEU A 94 6.08 2.06 3.32
CA LEU A 94 7.43 1.70 3.76
C LEU A 94 8.19 2.89 4.35
N ALA A 95 8.01 4.10 3.78
CA ALA A 95 8.60 5.32 4.35
C ALA A 95 8.03 5.63 5.75
N VAL A 96 6.73 5.46 5.95
CA VAL A 96 6.11 5.61 7.28
C VAL A 96 6.64 4.53 8.23
N PHE A 97 6.74 3.28 7.78
CA PHE A 97 7.33 2.20 8.57
C PHE A 97 8.76 2.54 9.02
N ASP A 98 9.64 2.92 8.10
CA ASP A 98 11.02 3.28 8.43
C ASP A 98 11.12 4.50 9.35
N ALA A 99 10.24 5.47 9.17
CA ALA A 99 10.20 6.67 9.98
C ALA A 99 9.91 6.39 11.46
N ILE A 100 9.05 5.42 11.76
CA ILE A 100 8.48 5.27 13.10
C ILE A 100 8.72 3.91 13.76
N LYS A 101 9.24 2.90 13.05
CA LYS A 101 9.46 1.54 13.56
C LYS A 101 10.33 1.45 14.82
N ALA A 102 11.28 2.38 14.98
CA ALA A 102 12.16 2.43 16.16
C ALA A 102 11.43 2.89 17.42
N ILE A 103 10.32 3.64 17.28
CA ILE A 103 9.52 4.16 18.39
C ILE A 103 8.27 3.30 18.60
N ARG A 104 7.61 2.91 17.52
CA ARG A 104 6.35 2.16 17.49
C ARG A 104 6.43 0.99 16.52
N PRO A 105 7.01 -0.16 16.90
CA PRO A 105 7.06 -1.35 16.07
C PRO A 105 5.69 -2.04 15.92
N ASP A 106 4.72 -1.67 16.73
CA ASP A 106 3.37 -2.22 16.82
C ASP A 106 2.39 -1.64 15.78
N MET A 107 2.87 -1.27 14.61
CA MET A 107 2.05 -0.67 13.54
C MET A 107 1.12 -1.66 12.86
N ASN A 108 -0.07 -1.14 12.47
CA ASN A 108 -0.93 -1.78 11.47
C ASN A 108 -1.30 -0.78 10.36
N PHE A 109 -1.16 -1.21 9.11
CA PHE A 109 -1.44 -0.39 7.94
C PHE A 109 -2.76 -0.79 7.28
N PHE A 110 -3.66 0.16 7.05
CA PHE A 110 -4.73 -0.08 6.08
C PHE A 110 -4.13 -0.09 4.68
N ALA A 111 -4.11 -1.25 4.05
CA ALA A 111 -3.51 -1.42 2.72
C ALA A 111 -4.31 -2.36 1.84
N ASN A 112 -3.96 -2.38 0.55
CA ASN A 112 -4.57 -3.25 -0.43
C ASN A 112 -4.45 -4.73 0.00
N ARG A 113 -5.57 -5.43 -0.03
CA ARG A 113 -5.68 -6.88 0.23
C ARG A 113 -4.71 -7.73 -0.60
N ASP A 114 -4.34 -7.27 -1.78
CA ASP A 114 -3.45 -8.01 -2.67
C ASP A 114 -2.07 -8.26 -2.05
N ALA A 115 -1.59 -7.38 -1.16
CA ALA A 115 -0.35 -7.62 -0.41
C ALA A 115 -0.43 -8.90 0.43
N VAL A 116 -1.55 -9.12 1.13
CA VAL A 116 -1.76 -10.34 1.93
C VAL A 116 -1.94 -11.58 1.04
N ARG A 117 -2.38 -11.41 -0.22
CA ARG A 117 -2.44 -12.50 -1.20
C ARG A 117 -1.05 -12.92 -1.68
N CYS A 118 -0.11 -11.98 -1.74
CA CYS A 118 1.29 -12.29 -2.09
C CYS A 118 2.01 -13.02 -0.95
N GLN A 119 1.73 -12.64 0.30
CA GLN A 119 2.35 -13.24 1.48
C GLN A 119 1.40 -13.14 2.68
N GLU A 120 0.95 -14.28 3.19
CA GLU A 120 -0.14 -14.35 4.18
C GLU A 120 0.20 -13.72 5.55
N ASN A 121 1.46 -13.81 5.98
CA ASN A 121 1.90 -13.23 7.26
C ASN A 121 1.88 -11.69 7.24
N LEU A 122 1.74 -11.06 6.08
CA LEU A 122 1.45 -9.62 6.02
C LEU A 122 0.15 -9.25 6.74
N SER A 123 -0.76 -10.20 6.98
CA SER A 123 -1.95 -9.99 7.81
C SER A 123 -1.65 -9.63 9.27
N GLU A 124 -0.41 -9.81 9.75
CA GLU A 124 0.05 -9.39 11.10
C GLU A 124 0.20 -7.87 11.20
N ILE A 125 0.56 -7.21 10.10
CA ILE A 125 0.85 -5.78 10.03
C ILE A 125 -0.12 -5.02 9.08
N ILE A 126 -0.83 -5.72 8.20
CA ILE A 126 -1.80 -5.13 7.26
C ILE A 126 -3.23 -5.44 7.72
N ILE A 127 -4.04 -4.39 7.78
CA ILE A 127 -5.50 -4.46 7.82
C ILE A 127 -5.97 -4.41 6.36
N PRO A 128 -6.38 -5.54 5.77
CA PRO A 128 -6.62 -5.63 4.33
C PRO A 128 -7.89 -4.91 3.92
N VAL A 129 -7.78 -4.05 2.90
CA VAL A 129 -8.90 -3.32 2.29
C VAL A 129 -9.08 -3.77 0.84
N GLU A 130 -10.33 -4.00 0.43
CA GLU A 130 -10.64 -4.22 -0.98
C GLU A 130 -10.85 -2.86 -1.66
N TRP A 131 -9.94 -2.51 -2.55
CA TRP A 131 -9.98 -1.24 -3.27
C TRP A 131 -10.87 -1.27 -4.52
N MET A 132 -11.05 -2.46 -5.13
CA MET A 132 -11.94 -2.64 -6.28
C MET A 132 -13.38 -2.75 -5.81
N GLU A 133 -14.24 -1.80 -6.21
CA GLU A 133 -15.64 -1.75 -5.77
C GLU A 133 -16.41 -3.03 -6.13
N GLU A 134 -16.15 -3.57 -7.32
CA GLU A 134 -16.80 -4.79 -7.83
C GLU A 134 -16.44 -6.04 -7.00
N LYS A 135 -15.27 -6.02 -6.35
CA LYS A 135 -14.80 -7.14 -5.50
C LYS A 135 -15.16 -6.97 -4.03
N ARG A 136 -15.74 -5.82 -3.65
CA ARG A 136 -16.20 -5.60 -2.28
C ARG A 136 -17.38 -6.51 -1.96
N ASN A 137 -17.32 -7.16 -0.82
CA ASN A 137 -18.42 -7.95 -0.29
C ASN A 137 -18.45 -7.89 1.23
N HIS A 138 -19.54 -8.38 1.81
CA HIS A 138 -19.79 -8.34 3.25
C HIS A 138 -18.71 -9.08 4.07
N SER A 139 -18.21 -10.21 3.57
CA SER A 139 -17.18 -11.01 4.25
C SER A 139 -15.87 -10.24 4.38
N LYS A 140 -15.39 -9.62 3.27
CA LYS A 140 -14.18 -8.82 3.24
C LYS A 140 -14.28 -7.59 4.15
N SER A 141 -15.43 -6.91 4.11
CA SER A 141 -15.68 -5.76 4.98
C SER A 141 -15.69 -6.15 6.46
N LYS A 142 -16.26 -7.30 6.79
CA LYS A 142 -16.27 -7.87 8.14
C LYS A 142 -14.87 -8.22 8.62
N GLU A 143 -14.03 -8.76 7.74
CA GLU A 143 -12.63 -9.07 8.04
C GLU A 143 -11.82 -7.80 8.33
N THR A 144 -11.91 -6.79 7.45
CA THR A 144 -11.28 -5.47 7.66
C THR A 144 -11.69 -4.88 9.01
N LEU A 145 -12.99 -4.90 9.33
CA LEU A 145 -13.52 -4.40 10.60
C LEU A 145 -12.97 -5.19 11.79
N ARG A 146 -12.90 -6.52 11.70
CA ARG A 146 -12.37 -7.37 12.77
C ARG A 146 -10.91 -7.07 13.06
N ASN A 147 -10.08 -6.95 12.01
CA ASN A 147 -8.66 -6.67 12.16
C ASN A 147 -8.43 -5.27 12.73
N MET A 148 -9.20 -4.30 12.26
CA MET A 148 -9.20 -2.95 12.83
C MET A 148 -9.56 -2.94 14.32
N LEU A 149 -10.64 -3.63 14.72
CA LEU A 149 -11.06 -3.71 16.11
C LEU A 149 -10.02 -4.40 16.99
N ARG A 150 -9.32 -5.41 16.46
CA ARG A 150 -8.20 -6.05 17.16
C ARG A 150 -7.08 -5.04 17.38
N ALA A 151 -6.63 -4.32 16.34
CA ALA A 151 -5.58 -3.31 16.44
C ALA A 151 -5.92 -2.23 17.49
N VAL A 152 -7.17 -1.75 17.51
CA VAL A 152 -7.65 -0.77 18.51
C VAL A 152 -7.63 -1.36 19.93
N LYS A 153 -8.09 -2.61 20.10
CA LYS A 153 -8.12 -3.30 21.39
C LYS A 153 -6.70 -3.55 21.93
N ASP A 154 -5.79 -3.90 21.05
CA ASP A 154 -4.40 -4.17 21.37
C ASP A 154 -3.56 -2.87 21.46
N GLU A 155 -4.23 -1.71 21.47
CA GLU A 155 -3.65 -0.36 21.58
C GLU A 155 -2.55 -0.05 20.56
N ARG A 156 -2.66 -0.64 19.35
CA ARG A 156 -1.67 -0.50 18.28
C ARG A 156 -1.75 0.86 17.59
N LEU A 157 -0.65 1.24 16.95
CA LEU A 157 -0.62 2.37 16.04
C LEU A 157 -1.22 1.95 14.69
N ILE A 158 -2.19 2.72 14.20
CA ILE A 158 -2.89 2.45 12.94
C ILE A 158 -2.54 3.52 11.92
N VAL A 159 -2.00 3.12 10.77
CA VAL A 159 -1.69 4.00 9.64
C VAL A 159 -2.82 3.92 8.62
N ILE A 160 -3.42 5.06 8.31
CA ILE A 160 -4.50 5.18 7.32
C ILE A 160 -4.12 6.27 6.32
N PHE A 161 -4.06 5.94 5.03
CA PHE A 161 -3.98 6.90 3.94
C PHE A 161 -5.40 7.40 3.60
N PRO A 162 -5.82 8.58 4.06
CA PRO A 162 -7.25 8.93 4.10
C PRO A 162 -7.89 9.10 2.74
N SER A 163 -7.10 9.46 1.72
CA SER A 163 -7.59 9.55 0.33
C SER A 163 -7.96 8.17 -0.26
N GLY A 164 -7.41 7.08 0.31
CA GLY A 164 -7.59 5.71 -0.17
C GLY A 164 -7.06 5.47 -1.59
N ARG A 165 -6.40 6.47 -2.19
CA ARG A 165 -5.84 6.42 -3.55
C ARG A 165 -4.62 7.33 -3.64
N LEU A 166 -3.72 7.03 -4.58
CA LEU A 166 -2.55 7.86 -4.86
C LEU A 166 -2.94 9.25 -5.35
N ALA A 167 -2.09 10.22 -5.00
CA ALA A 167 -2.14 11.56 -5.57
C ALA A 167 -2.01 11.48 -7.11
N ARG A 168 -2.72 12.37 -7.79
CA ARG A 168 -2.73 12.41 -9.25
C ARG A 168 -1.76 13.48 -9.77
N PRO A 169 -1.04 13.22 -10.86
CA PRO A 169 -0.22 14.24 -11.50
C PRO A 169 -1.11 15.29 -12.17
N THR A 170 -0.72 16.55 -12.01
CA THR A 170 -1.34 17.70 -12.68
C THR A 170 -0.22 18.63 -13.20
N PRO A 171 -0.52 19.62 -14.07
CA PRO A 171 0.48 20.59 -14.52
C PRO A 171 1.16 21.38 -13.41
N ILE A 172 0.54 21.48 -12.24
CA ILE A 172 1.07 22.23 -11.08
C ILE A 172 1.70 21.31 -10.02
N GLY A 173 1.84 20.00 -10.30
CA GLY A 173 2.40 19.02 -9.38
C GLY A 173 1.44 17.90 -9.01
N LEU A 174 1.75 17.15 -7.97
CA LEU A 174 0.87 16.11 -7.45
C LEU A 174 -0.25 16.71 -6.62
N VAL A 175 -1.49 16.32 -6.91
CA VAL A 175 -2.68 16.76 -6.17
C VAL A 175 -3.27 15.56 -5.45
N GLU A 176 -3.31 15.65 -4.12
CA GLU A 176 -3.95 14.66 -3.27
C GLU A 176 -5.45 14.60 -3.58
N ARG A 177 -6.04 13.42 -3.46
CA ARG A 177 -7.48 13.27 -3.55
C ARG A 177 -8.12 13.69 -2.23
N GLU A 178 -9.42 14.00 -2.29
CA GLU A 178 -10.19 14.34 -1.10
C GLU A 178 -10.08 13.24 -0.04
N TRP A 179 -9.83 13.65 1.19
CA TRP A 179 -9.70 12.75 2.33
C TRP A 179 -11.06 12.29 2.82
N LEU A 180 -11.20 10.99 2.97
CA LEU A 180 -12.40 10.37 3.51
C LEU A 180 -12.46 10.56 5.03
N VAL A 181 -13.65 10.80 5.54
CA VAL A 181 -13.90 11.00 6.98
C VAL A 181 -13.70 9.74 7.82
N SER A 182 -13.58 8.58 7.20
CA SER A 182 -13.51 7.28 7.90
C SER A 182 -12.39 7.18 8.91
N GLY A 183 -11.19 7.71 8.61
CA GLY A 183 -10.07 7.73 9.56
C GLY A 183 -10.35 8.60 10.78
N VAL A 184 -10.92 9.78 10.59
CA VAL A 184 -11.31 10.69 11.68
C VAL A 184 -12.43 10.06 12.51
N SER A 185 -13.45 9.48 11.86
CA SER A 185 -14.55 8.79 12.54
C SER A 185 -14.06 7.62 13.39
N LEU A 186 -13.07 6.86 12.89
CA LEU A 186 -12.41 5.80 13.66
C LEU A 186 -11.75 6.38 14.92
N ALA A 187 -10.93 7.40 14.75
CA ALA A 187 -10.19 8.03 15.84
C ALA A 187 -11.15 8.58 16.92
N GLN A 188 -12.20 9.28 16.50
CA GLN A 188 -13.22 9.80 17.43
C GLN A 188 -13.95 8.67 18.18
N LYS A 189 -14.39 7.64 17.45
CA LYS A 189 -15.16 6.52 18.04
C LYS A 189 -14.39 5.78 19.11
N TYR A 190 -13.07 5.64 18.95
CA TYR A 190 -12.22 4.87 19.85
C TYR A 190 -11.30 5.74 20.71
N ASN A 191 -11.49 7.06 20.70
CA ASN A 191 -10.69 8.03 21.44
C ASN A 191 -9.19 7.85 21.18
N CYS A 192 -8.81 7.78 19.89
CA CYS A 192 -7.42 7.69 19.45
C CYS A 192 -6.90 9.09 19.11
N PRO A 193 -5.72 9.49 19.56
CA PRO A 193 -5.06 10.68 19.04
C PRO A 193 -4.77 10.51 17.53
N ILE A 194 -4.89 11.62 16.80
CA ILE A 194 -4.56 11.68 15.37
C ILE A 194 -3.22 12.38 15.20
N VAL A 195 -2.30 11.74 14.49
CA VAL A 195 -1.03 12.34 14.09
C VAL A 195 -1.06 12.52 12.57
N PRO A 196 -1.29 13.74 12.07
CA PRO A 196 -1.18 14.01 10.64
C PRO A 196 0.29 13.96 10.22
N MET A 197 0.55 13.34 9.07
CA MET A 197 1.90 13.22 8.52
C MET A 197 1.90 13.73 7.07
N HIS A 198 2.97 14.42 6.66
CA HIS A 198 3.14 14.85 5.28
C HIS A 198 4.35 14.16 4.65
N ILE A 199 4.11 13.42 3.58
CA ILE A 199 5.13 12.72 2.80
C ILE A 199 5.44 13.55 1.55
N LYS A 200 6.73 13.90 1.38
CA LYS A 200 7.26 14.46 0.13
C LYS A 200 7.91 13.33 -0.67
N GLY A 201 7.19 12.80 -1.64
CA GLY A 201 7.64 11.68 -2.46
C GLY A 201 7.04 11.75 -3.86
N TYR A 202 7.66 11.01 -4.77
CA TYR A 202 7.23 10.89 -6.16
C TYR A 202 7.38 9.45 -6.63
N ASN A 203 6.52 9.03 -7.54
CA ASN A 203 6.71 7.80 -8.30
C ASN A 203 7.75 8.00 -9.41
N SER A 204 8.11 6.90 -10.07
CA SER A 204 9.00 6.92 -11.21
C SER A 204 8.41 7.72 -12.39
N THR A 205 9.28 8.24 -13.24
CA THR A 205 8.86 8.90 -14.50
C THR A 205 8.04 7.94 -15.36
N LEU A 206 8.40 6.65 -15.37
CA LEU A 206 7.66 5.61 -16.07
C LEU A 206 6.23 5.48 -15.57
N TYR A 207 6.01 5.47 -14.25
CA TYR A 207 4.67 5.45 -13.68
C TYR A 207 3.79 6.60 -14.20
N TYR A 208 4.33 7.83 -14.20
CA TYR A 208 3.57 8.99 -14.68
C TYR A 208 3.33 8.94 -16.19
N LEU A 209 4.28 8.46 -16.97
CA LEU A 209 4.08 8.24 -18.41
C LEU A 209 2.94 7.26 -18.65
N LEU A 210 2.93 6.13 -17.97
CA LEU A 210 1.87 5.13 -18.08
C LEU A 210 0.52 5.66 -17.58
N TRP A 211 0.54 6.52 -16.56
CA TRP A 211 -0.67 7.16 -16.04
C TRP A 211 -1.42 7.97 -17.13
N PHE A 212 -0.67 8.64 -18.02
CA PHE A 212 -1.24 9.39 -19.14
C PHE A 212 -1.62 8.50 -20.33
N LEU A 213 -0.91 7.38 -20.52
CA LEU A 213 -1.13 6.51 -21.67
C LEU A 213 -2.29 5.54 -21.44
N ASN A 214 -2.30 4.82 -20.34
CA ASN A 214 -3.30 3.80 -20.06
C ASN A 214 -3.34 3.47 -18.58
N SER A 215 -4.54 3.51 -17.98
CA SER A 215 -4.72 3.25 -16.55
C SER A 215 -4.39 1.81 -16.15
N GLU A 216 -4.66 0.81 -17.01
CA GLU A 216 -4.35 -0.59 -16.71
C GLU A 216 -2.84 -0.84 -16.71
N LEU A 217 -2.09 -0.24 -17.65
CA LEU A 217 -0.62 -0.32 -17.67
C LEU A 217 -0.03 0.30 -16.39
N LYS A 218 -0.54 1.45 -15.97
CA LYS A 218 -0.14 2.07 -14.71
C LYS A 218 -0.43 1.14 -13.52
N ASP A 219 -1.63 0.55 -13.47
CA ASP A 219 -2.05 -0.28 -12.33
C ASP A 219 -1.28 -1.62 -12.27
N MET A 220 -0.67 -2.06 -13.39
CA MET A 220 0.23 -3.21 -13.40
C MET A 220 1.60 -2.94 -12.73
N THR A 221 1.97 -1.67 -12.53
CA THR A 221 3.24 -1.28 -11.87
C THR A 221 3.11 -1.07 -10.37
N LEU A 222 1.93 -1.29 -9.81
CA LEU A 222 1.57 -1.17 -8.39
C LEU A 222 1.45 -2.59 -7.80
#